data_29f2bcd9306bde505b073bfb6fd121a7
#
_entry.id   29f2bcd9306bde505b073bfb6fd121a7
#
_cell.length_a   1.000
_cell.length_b   1.000
_cell.length_c   1.000
_cell.angle_alpha   90.00
_cell.angle_beta   90.00
_cell.angle_gamma   90.00
#
_symmetry.space_group_name_H-M   'P 1'
#
loop_
_entity.id
_entity.type
_entity.pdbx_description
1 polymer ?
#
loop_
_entity_poly.entity_id
_entity_poly.type
_entity_poly.pdbx_seq_one_letter_code
_entity_poly.pdbx_strand_id
1 'polypeptide(L)'
;STDQAKEQITKTNNAVEAACGSAPTVFRPCYGATNDSINAMAQMPVIMWTVDTLDWKTKDAQKTFDCVKAKADQGKLDGKIVLMHSIHEPTAGATEKLIPWLKENGYQLVTVSELIKYKKGEDPQNGKVYY
;
A
#
# COMPACT_ATOMS: atom_id res chain seq x y z
N SER A 1 -16.58 -16.94 5.38
CA SER A 1 -17.87 -16.26 5.18
C SER A 1 -17.70 -14.74 5.29
N THR A 2 -18.69 -13.99 4.86
CA THR A 2 -18.74 -12.53 4.96
C THR A 2 -18.61 -12.05 6.40
N ASP A 3 -19.26 -12.73 7.33
CA ASP A 3 -19.20 -12.41 8.76
C ASP A 3 -17.79 -12.62 9.34
N GLN A 4 -17.10 -13.68 8.93
CA GLN A 4 -15.72 -13.91 9.34
C GLN A 4 -14.79 -12.80 8.81
N ALA A 5 -14.97 -12.35 7.57
CA ALA A 5 -14.20 -11.25 7.00
C ALA A 5 -14.43 -9.94 7.79
N LYS A 6 -15.69 -9.63 8.13
CA LYS A 6 -16.04 -8.48 8.96
C LYS A 6 -15.39 -8.56 10.34
N GLU A 7 -15.43 -9.72 10.97
CA GLU A 7 -14.80 -9.94 12.27
C GLU A 7 -13.27 -9.70 12.20
N GLN A 8 -12.60 -10.19 11.17
CA GLN A 8 -11.15 -9.99 10.99
C GLN A 8 -10.79 -8.51 10.78
N ILE A 9 -11.57 -7.79 9.98
CA ILE A 9 -11.37 -6.34 9.78
C ILE A 9 -11.55 -5.60 11.11
N THR A 10 -12.62 -5.89 11.85
CA THR A 10 -12.89 -5.25 13.15
C THR A 10 -11.79 -5.54 14.17
N LYS A 11 -11.34 -6.79 14.28
CA LYS A 11 -10.23 -7.16 15.18
C LYS A 11 -8.94 -6.44 14.83
N THR A 12 -8.63 -6.33 13.53
CA THR A 12 -7.43 -5.62 13.07
C THR A 12 -7.52 -4.13 13.40
N ASN A 13 -8.65 -3.48 13.12
CA ASN A 13 -8.84 -2.07 13.42
C ASN A 13 -8.69 -1.77 14.91
N ASN A 14 -9.30 -2.58 15.77
CA ASN A 14 -9.19 -2.45 17.22
C ASN A 14 -7.75 -2.64 17.71
N ALA A 15 -7.04 -3.61 17.15
CA ALA A 15 -5.64 -3.87 17.51
C ALA A 15 -4.71 -2.70 17.11
N VAL A 16 -4.91 -2.12 15.93
CA VAL A 16 -4.16 -0.95 15.47
C VAL A 16 -4.47 0.26 16.33
N GLU A 17 -5.75 0.54 16.60
CA GLU A 17 -6.17 1.65 17.45
C GLU A 17 -5.60 1.52 18.87
N ALA A 18 -5.63 0.33 19.45
CA ALA A 18 -5.02 0.08 20.76
C ALA A 18 -3.51 0.30 20.78
N ALA A 19 -2.82 0.02 19.67
CA ALA A 19 -1.36 0.14 19.57
C ALA A 19 -0.89 1.58 19.32
N CYS A 20 -1.60 2.37 18.52
CA CYS A 20 -1.16 3.70 18.09
C CYS A 20 -2.12 4.85 18.42
N GLY A 21 -3.27 4.58 19.06
CA GLY A 21 -4.23 5.60 19.51
C GLY A 21 -5.20 6.08 18.42
N SER A 22 -5.15 5.51 17.21
CA SER A 22 -6.10 5.85 16.13
C SER A 22 -6.42 4.64 15.27
N ALA A 23 -7.69 4.54 14.83
CA ALA A 23 -8.12 3.50 13.91
C ALA A 23 -7.52 3.70 12.51
N PRO A 24 -7.31 2.61 11.72
CA PRO A 24 -6.92 2.72 10.32
C PRO A 24 -7.93 3.52 9.50
N THR A 25 -7.44 4.28 8.55
CA THR A 25 -8.27 5.09 7.64
C THR A 25 -8.36 4.50 6.23
N VAL A 26 -7.58 3.48 5.93
CA VAL A 26 -7.55 2.79 4.64
C VAL A 26 -7.42 1.29 4.86
N PHE A 27 -7.90 0.50 3.91
CA PHE A 27 -7.88 -0.95 3.96
C PHE A 27 -7.18 -1.53 2.73
N ARG A 28 -6.33 -2.52 2.94
CA ARG A 28 -5.77 -3.34 1.87
C ARG A 28 -6.10 -4.81 2.14
N PRO A 29 -6.89 -5.48 1.27
CA PRO A 29 -7.22 -6.88 1.47
C PRO A 29 -5.98 -7.78 1.30
N CYS A 30 -5.88 -8.82 2.12
CA CYS A 30 -4.85 -9.84 1.97
C CYS A 30 -4.88 -10.44 0.55
N TYR A 31 -3.71 -10.61 -0.04
CA TYR A 31 -3.55 -11.16 -1.41
C TYR A 31 -4.26 -10.35 -2.51
N GLY A 32 -4.72 -9.14 -2.23
CA GLY A 32 -5.53 -8.37 -3.16
C GLY A 32 -6.93 -8.95 -3.40
N ALA A 33 -7.40 -9.83 -2.54
CA ALA A 33 -8.71 -10.48 -2.65
C ALA A 33 -9.82 -9.48 -2.34
N THR A 34 -10.42 -8.91 -3.37
CA THR A 34 -11.47 -7.89 -3.28
C THR A 34 -12.70 -8.28 -4.07
N ASN A 35 -13.85 -7.88 -3.59
CA ASN A 35 -15.14 -7.90 -4.28
C ASN A 35 -16.06 -6.86 -3.63
N ASP A 36 -17.20 -6.58 -4.25
CA ASP A 36 -18.11 -5.51 -3.79
C ASP A 36 -18.57 -5.70 -2.33
N SER A 37 -18.80 -6.94 -1.91
CA SER A 37 -19.19 -7.24 -0.53
C SER A 37 -18.08 -6.92 0.48
N ILE A 38 -16.83 -7.29 0.18
CA ILE A 38 -15.66 -6.99 1.02
C ILE A 38 -15.41 -5.47 1.04
N ASN A 39 -15.49 -4.82 -0.11
CA ASN A 39 -15.25 -3.38 -0.23
C ASN A 39 -16.27 -2.56 0.58
N ALA A 40 -17.55 -2.90 0.46
CA ALA A 40 -18.62 -2.26 1.23
C ALA A 40 -18.46 -2.49 2.74
N MET A 41 -18.06 -3.71 3.12
CA MET A 41 -17.91 -4.12 4.52
C MET A 41 -16.71 -3.45 5.20
N ALA A 42 -15.65 -3.17 4.48
CA ALA A 42 -14.45 -2.52 5.03
C ALA A 42 -14.76 -1.13 5.61
N GLN A 43 -15.79 -0.45 5.07
CA GLN A 43 -16.16 0.94 5.43
C GLN A 43 -14.96 1.90 5.40
N MET A 44 -14.00 1.60 4.56
CA MET A 44 -12.77 2.34 4.32
C MET A 44 -12.47 2.36 2.82
N PRO A 45 -11.68 3.32 2.33
CA PRO A 45 -11.09 3.24 0.99
C PRO A 45 -10.25 1.98 0.84
N VAL A 46 -10.41 1.26 -0.26
CA VAL A 46 -9.69 0.02 -0.55
C VAL A 46 -8.47 0.32 -1.40
N ILE A 47 -7.29 0.03 -0.87
CA ILE A 47 -6.03 0.38 -1.51
C ILE A 47 -5.39 -0.87 -2.14
N MET A 48 -5.32 -0.86 -3.44
CA MET A 48 -4.58 -1.83 -4.24
C MET A 48 -3.20 -1.27 -4.62
N TRP A 49 -2.59 -1.74 -5.69
CA TRP A 49 -1.27 -1.30 -6.15
C TRP A 49 -1.14 -1.41 -7.67
N THR A 50 -0.21 -0.66 -8.22
CA THR A 50 0.13 -0.73 -9.65
C THR A 50 1.56 -1.21 -9.89
N VAL A 51 2.42 -1.15 -8.87
CA VAL A 51 3.77 -1.69 -8.92
C VAL A 51 3.92 -2.76 -7.85
N ASP A 52 4.01 -4.01 -8.26
CA ASP A 52 4.35 -5.13 -7.38
C ASP A 52 5.85 -5.38 -7.46
N THR A 53 6.54 -5.24 -6.34
CA THR A 53 7.99 -5.44 -6.28
C THR A 53 8.38 -6.91 -6.24
N LEU A 54 7.43 -7.80 -5.99
CA LEU A 54 7.64 -9.23 -5.76
C LEU A 54 8.63 -9.53 -4.62
N ASP A 55 8.78 -8.63 -3.66
CA ASP A 55 9.66 -8.76 -2.51
C ASP A 55 9.34 -10.00 -1.67
N TRP A 56 8.07 -10.31 -1.53
CA TRP A 56 7.56 -11.52 -0.86
C TRP A 56 8.06 -12.82 -1.49
N LYS A 57 8.35 -12.80 -2.80
CA LYS A 57 8.82 -13.94 -3.58
C LYS A 57 10.34 -13.99 -3.67
N THR A 58 10.96 -12.87 -3.99
CA THR A 58 12.42 -12.80 -4.21
C THR A 58 13.20 -12.80 -2.90
N LYS A 59 12.66 -12.17 -1.86
CA LYS A 59 13.32 -11.95 -0.57
C LYS A 59 14.75 -11.43 -0.72
N ASP A 60 14.92 -10.48 -1.64
CA ASP A 60 16.20 -9.92 -2.07
C ASP A 60 16.09 -8.40 -2.15
N ALA A 61 16.89 -7.70 -1.34
CA ALA A 61 16.86 -6.24 -1.24
C ALA A 61 17.25 -5.57 -2.56
N GLN A 62 18.24 -6.12 -3.28
CA GLN A 62 18.69 -5.52 -4.53
C GLN A 62 17.63 -5.69 -5.63
N LYS A 63 17.01 -6.85 -5.74
CA LYS A 63 15.94 -7.09 -6.73
C LYS A 63 14.72 -6.20 -6.45
N THR A 64 14.36 -5.99 -5.19
CA THR A 64 13.29 -5.09 -4.79
C THR A 64 13.62 -3.65 -5.19
N PHE A 65 14.83 -3.18 -4.91
CA PHE A 65 15.33 -1.88 -5.33
C PHE A 65 15.29 -1.73 -6.85
N ASP A 66 15.87 -2.69 -7.58
CA ASP A 66 15.97 -2.66 -9.05
C ASP A 66 14.60 -2.66 -9.72
N CYS A 67 13.62 -3.36 -9.15
CA CYS A 67 12.25 -3.35 -9.64
C CYS A 67 11.65 -1.93 -9.64
N VAL A 68 11.76 -1.21 -8.53
CA VAL A 68 11.25 0.17 -8.42
C VAL A 68 12.05 1.11 -9.32
N LYS A 69 13.39 0.99 -9.30
CA LYS A 69 14.27 1.78 -10.16
C LYS A 69 13.93 1.61 -11.63
N ALA A 70 13.72 0.40 -12.10
CA ALA A 70 13.35 0.13 -13.50
C ALA A 70 12.02 0.80 -13.90
N LYS A 71 11.05 0.90 -12.96
CA LYS A 71 9.81 1.65 -13.21
C LYS A 71 10.05 3.15 -13.31
N ALA A 72 10.93 3.69 -12.49
CA ALA A 72 11.33 5.09 -12.54
C ALA A 72 12.06 5.42 -13.86
N ASP A 73 13.03 4.60 -14.25
CA ASP A 73 13.81 4.77 -15.51
C ASP A 73 12.91 4.72 -16.75
N GLN A 74 11.77 4.00 -16.67
CA GLN A 74 10.75 3.96 -17.73
C GLN A 74 9.73 5.12 -17.66
N GLY A 75 9.84 6.03 -16.70
CA GLY A 75 8.84 7.08 -16.48
C GLY A 75 7.47 6.55 -16.03
N LYS A 76 7.43 5.37 -15.41
CA LYS A 76 6.19 4.67 -15.02
C LYS A 76 5.98 4.57 -13.51
N LEU A 77 6.72 5.33 -12.72
CA LEU A 77 6.65 5.28 -11.26
C LEU A 77 5.83 6.43 -10.66
N ASP A 78 5.86 7.60 -11.29
CA ASP A 78 5.18 8.77 -10.77
C ASP A 78 3.67 8.55 -10.62
N GLY A 79 3.15 8.94 -9.46
CA GLY A 79 1.74 8.77 -9.12
C GLY A 79 1.30 7.31 -8.94
N LYS A 80 2.22 6.39 -8.65
CA LYS A 80 1.92 4.96 -8.48
C LYS A 80 1.98 4.52 -7.03
N ILE A 81 1.15 3.52 -6.71
CA ILE A 81 1.17 2.83 -5.42
C ILE A 81 2.07 1.60 -5.56
N VAL A 82 3.11 1.54 -4.76
CA VAL A 82 4.09 0.44 -4.75
C VAL A 82 3.78 -0.52 -3.61
N LEU A 83 3.69 -1.82 -3.92
CA LEU A 83 3.50 -2.87 -2.93
C LEU A 83 4.85 -3.39 -2.44
N MET A 84 5.00 -3.41 -1.12
CA MET A 84 6.10 -4.05 -0.38
C MET A 84 5.57 -4.65 0.92
N HIS A 85 6.32 -5.60 1.51
CA HIS A 85 5.92 -6.31 2.73
C HIS A 85 6.97 -6.13 3.83
N SER A 86 6.64 -5.34 4.84
CA SER A 86 7.54 -5.00 5.97
C SER A 86 7.95 -6.17 6.86
N ILE A 87 7.29 -7.33 6.73
CA ILE A 87 7.63 -8.55 7.47
C ILE A 87 8.91 -9.23 6.96
N HIS A 88 9.47 -8.80 5.84
CA HIS A 88 10.71 -9.33 5.27
C HIS A 88 11.87 -8.37 5.49
N GLU A 89 12.93 -8.83 6.17
CA GLU A 89 14.14 -8.04 6.39
C GLU A 89 14.76 -7.48 5.09
N PRO A 90 14.85 -8.24 3.98
CA PRO A 90 15.35 -7.68 2.71
C PRO A 90 14.53 -6.51 2.19
N THR A 91 13.23 -6.46 2.47
CA THR A 91 12.37 -5.33 2.10
C THR A 91 12.74 -4.07 2.88
N ALA A 92 13.04 -4.20 4.18
CA ALA A 92 13.54 -3.08 4.98
C ALA A 92 14.86 -2.55 4.41
N GLY A 93 15.83 -3.42 4.11
CA GLY A 93 17.10 -3.05 3.49
C GLY A 93 16.96 -2.41 2.10
N ALA A 94 15.98 -2.87 1.30
CA ALA A 94 15.64 -2.20 0.04
C ALA A 94 15.08 -0.79 0.28
N THR A 95 14.22 -0.63 1.27
CA THR A 95 13.56 0.65 1.58
C THR A 95 14.56 1.69 2.07
N GLU A 96 15.54 1.31 2.87
CA GLU A 96 16.62 2.20 3.33
C GLU A 96 17.42 2.80 2.17
N LYS A 97 17.57 2.07 1.07
CA LYS A 97 18.23 2.54 -0.16
C LYS A 97 17.28 3.30 -1.08
N LEU A 98 16.03 2.84 -1.18
CA LEU A 98 15.02 3.42 -2.08
C LEU A 98 14.62 4.83 -1.67
N ILE A 99 14.39 5.07 -0.39
CA ILE A 99 13.92 6.38 0.09
C ILE A 99 14.87 7.51 -0.31
N PRO A 100 16.18 7.47 0.03
CA PRO A 100 17.09 8.52 -0.39
C PRO A 100 17.21 8.61 -1.91
N TRP A 101 17.32 7.47 -2.60
CA TRP A 101 17.44 7.46 -4.05
C TRP A 101 16.23 8.11 -4.75
N LEU A 102 15.00 7.80 -4.32
CA LEU A 102 13.79 8.41 -4.87
C LEU A 102 13.76 9.93 -4.65
N LYS A 103 14.14 10.40 -3.46
CA LYS A 103 14.20 11.82 -3.13
C LYS A 103 15.23 12.55 -3.99
N GLU A 104 16.43 11.98 -4.18
CA GLU A 104 17.49 12.51 -5.04
C GLU A 104 17.09 12.57 -6.51
N ASN A 105 16.19 11.67 -6.94
CA ASN A 105 15.64 11.63 -8.30
C ASN A 105 14.32 12.42 -8.46
N GLY A 106 13.99 13.30 -7.50
CA GLY A 106 12.89 14.25 -7.61
C GLY A 106 11.52 13.70 -7.24
N TYR A 107 11.42 12.48 -6.68
CA TYR A 107 10.16 11.93 -6.21
C TYR A 107 9.80 12.46 -4.82
N GLN A 108 8.56 12.89 -4.66
CA GLN A 108 7.97 13.17 -3.36
C GLN A 108 7.26 11.92 -2.85
N LEU A 109 7.68 11.44 -1.67
CA LEU A 109 7.04 10.31 -1.01
C LEU A 109 5.87 10.83 -0.17
N VAL A 110 4.70 10.28 -0.42
CA VAL A 110 3.45 10.71 0.22
C VAL A 110 2.66 9.50 0.71
N THR A 111 1.71 9.71 1.60
CA THR A 111 0.75 8.67 1.97
C THR A 111 -0.18 8.35 0.80
N VAL A 112 -0.80 7.17 0.81
CA VAL A 112 -1.77 6.80 -0.24
C VAL A 112 -2.97 7.75 -0.27
N SER A 113 -3.40 8.26 0.88
CA SER A 113 -4.50 9.24 0.96
C SER A 113 -4.14 10.56 0.29
N GLU A 114 -2.93 11.08 0.54
CA GLU A 114 -2.42 12.28 -0.11
C GLU A 114 -2.29 12.09 -1.63
N LEU A 115 -1.77 10.93 -2.07
CA LEU A 115 -1.65 10.62 -3.49
C LEU A 115 -3.02 10.61 -4.18
N ILE A 116 -4.02 9.97 -3.56
CA ILE A 116 -5.39 9.90 -4.11
C ILE A 116 -5.98 11.31 -4.20
N LYS A 117 -5.86 12.09 -3.14
CA LYS A 117 -6.33 13.48 -3.12
C LYS A 117 -5.68 14.32 -4.22
N TYR A 118 -4.38 14.22 -4.40
CA TYR A 118 -3.65 14.91 -5.45
C TYR A 118 -4.13 14.50 -6.85
N LYS A 119 -4.30 13.19 -7.09
CA LYS A 119 -4.70 12.66 -8.41
C LYS A 119 -6.16 12.87 -8.75
N LYS A 120 -7.05 12.84 -7.77
CA LYS A 120 -8.51 12.88 -7.96
C LYS A 120 -9.15 14.22 -7.59
N GLY A 121 -8.45 15.07 -6.83
CA GLY A 121 -8.98 16.32 -6.30
C GLY A 121 -9.97 16.14 -5.13
N GLU A 122 -10.12 14.92 -4.62
CA GLU A 122 -11.02 14.57 -3.52
C GLU A 122 -10.36 13.60 -2.55
N ASP A 123 -10.82 13.58 -1.31
CA ASP A 123 -10.36 12.61 -0.32
C ASP A 123 -10.83 11.18 -0.70
N PRO A 124 -10.05 10.13 -0.33
CA PRO A 124 -10.43 8.75 -0.59
C PRO A 124 -11.80 8.41 0.00
N GLN A 125 -12.64 7.70 -0.75
CA GLN A 125 -14.01 7.39 -0.35
C GLN A 125 -14.15 5.93 0.06
N ASN A 126 -14.94 5.69 1.12
CA ASN A 126 -15.22 4.35 1.63
C ASN A 126 -15.84 3.45 0.54
N GLY A 127 -15.37 2.20 0.49
CA GLY A 127 -15.83 1.21 -0.46
C GLY A 127 -15.28 1.36 -1.89
N LYS A 128 -14.66 2.51 -2.24
CA LYS A 128 -13.98 2.68 -3.54
C LYS A 128 -12.61 2.03 -3.54
N VAL A 129 -12.25 1.45 -4.67
CA VAL A 129 -10.94 0.80 -4.92
C VAL A 129 -10.02 1.76 -5.65
N TYR A 130 -8.78 1.88 -5.15
CA TYR A 130 -7.74 2.76 -5.70
C TYR A 130 -6.47 1.96 -6.05
N TYR A 131 -5.83 2.32 -7.18
CA TYR A 131 -4.61 1.70 -7.72
C TYR A 131 -3.49 2.71 -7.92
#